data_10d9c95370e9973f988221f6a8b6d822
#
_entry.id   10d9c95370e9973f988221f6a8b6d822
#
_cell.length_a   1.000
_cell.length_b   1.000
_cell.length_c   1.000
_cell.angle_alpha   90.00
_cell.angle_beta   90.00
_cell.angle_gamma   90.00
#
_symmetry.space_group_name_H-M   'P 1'
#
loop_
_entity.id
_entity.type
_entity.pdbx_description
1 polymer ?
#
loop_
_entity_poly.entity_id
_entity_poly.type
_entity_poly.pdbx_seq_one_letter_code
_entity_poly.pdbx_strand_id
1 'polypeptide(L)'
;GSNVSAAKAVRTGDAENPRQTYHFTLNESQVVDGYAEIFFIKSDYTTTNNWNSKPNYLRIPTTIEERESAPIADPVSYPAAPILEQDVTNKLFVAYGYGDETKYETPYPMFKVTKASAIKYEDTIYATITVSSVKYAYLYFGNLEALQKALKTPGKFPVVQGVIDETEQTATFHFTLPASAAGSSLPVSIVKEKYLTETKPSNTGELLLIVPEDIPEGKLPSTAKAEEYPAAPADEKEISGLYAAEAGKDDASALFSVKSATALICGGELYVTLTVNPDADGSYPYPYLYLGGETALAAELAKGGAYSVVAGADGVYHFTLSPDAAGTRVPVCAVKADSTTYTPLELVIPENIPEYTDKKPEAAPAIPKLPDDLSEAGIK
;
A
#
# COMPACT_ATOMS: atom_id res chain seq x y z
N GLY A 1 -25.39 -11.96 -36.02
CA GLY A 1 -26.48 -12.41 -35.16
C GLY A 1 -26.60 -11.45 -33.99
N SER A 2 -27.73 -10.75 -33.87
CA SER A 2 -28.03 -9.88 -32.74
C SER A 2 -28.22 -10.75 -31.50
N ASN A 3 -27.48 -10.48 -30.43
CA ASN A 3 -27.68 -11.12 -29.14
C ASN A 3 -29.05 -10.73 -28.60
N VAL A 4 -29.96 -11.69 -28.52
CA VAL A 4 -31.27 -11.50 -27.91
C VAL A 4 -31.10 -11.63 -26.39
N SER A 5 -31.37 -10.56 -25.66
CA SER A 5 -31.36 -10.60 -24.20
C SER A 5 -32.67 -11.22 -23.71
N ALA A 6 -32.60 -12.27 -22.90
CA ALA A 6 -33.76 -12.95 -22.34
C ALA A 6 -33.82 -12.78 -20.81
N ALA A 7 -34.95 -12.30 -20.29
CA ALA A 7 -35.22 -12.24 -18.86
C ALA A 7 -35.76 -13.61 -18.37
N LYS A 8 -35.18 -14.14 -17.28
CA LYS A 8 -35.60 -15.39 -16.67
C LYS A 8 -36.71 -15.13 -15.66
N ALA A 9 -37.79 -15.91 -15.75
CA ALA A 9 -38.86 -15.83 -14.78
C ALA A 9 -38.45 -16.35 -13.40
N VAL A 10 -38.87 -15.65 -12.35
CA VAL A 10 -38.85 -16.14 -10.97
C VAL A 10 -40.25 -16.64 -10.63
N ARG A 11 -40.37 -17.90 -10.19
CA ARG A 11 -41.65 -18.42 -9.70
C ARG A 11 -41.96 -17.83 -8.34
N THR A 12 -43.12 -17.22 -8.23
CA THR A 12 -43.69 -16.65 -6.99
C THR A 12 -45.12 -17.15 -6.82
N GLY A 13 -45.67 -17.07 -5.61
CA GLY A 13 -46.98 -17.59 -5.29
C GLY A 13 -46.97 -19.05 -4.75
N ASP A 14 -48.10 -19.51 -4.34
CA ASP A 14 -48.33 -20.88 -3.84
C ASP A 14 -48.68 -21.86 -4.96
N ALA A 15 -48.92 -23.13 -4.61
CA ALA A 15 -49.24 -24.18 -5.57
C ALA A 15 -50.63 -23.97 -6.23
N GLU A 16 -51.55 -23.25 -5.56
CA GLU A 16 -52.92 -22.98 -6.06
C GLU A 16 -52.94 -21.73 -6.96
N ASN A 17 -52.04 -20.78 -6.71
CA ASN A 17 -51.92 -19.55 -7.49
C ASN A 17 -50.46 -19.30 -7.92
N PRO A 18 -49.88 -20.12 -8.81
CA PRO A 18 -48.51 -19.94 -9.26
C PRO A 18 -48.39 -18.66 -10.11
N ARG A 19 -47.43 -17.80 -9.75
CA ARG A 19 -47.13 -16.59 -10.48
C ARG A 19 -45.70 -16.68 -11.06
N GLN A 20 -45.48 -16.00 -12.20
CA GLN A 20 -44.18 -15.84 -12.80
C GLN A 20 -43.90 -14.36 -12.86
N THR A 21 -42.80 -13.94 -12.25
CA THR A 21 -42.35 -12.55 -12.26
C THR A 21 -41.14 -12.45 -13.14
N TYR A 22 -41.14 -11.49 -14.07
CA TYR A 22 -40.03 -11.18 -14.94
C TYR A 22 -39.49 -9.81 -14.56
N HIS A 23 -38.18 -9.72 -14.35
CA HIS A 23 -37.46 -8.45 -14.19
C HIS A 23 -36.63 -8.20 -15.45
N PHE A 24 -36.81 -7.07 -16.08
CA PHE A 24 -36.07 -6.69 -17.28
C PHE A 24 -35.98 -5.17 -17.39
N THR A 25 -35.00 -4.71 -18.14
CA THR A 25 -34.83 -3.30 -18.47
C THR A 25 -35.12 -3.09 -19.94
N LEU A 26 -35.83 -2.02 -20.24
CA LEU A 26 -36.06 -1.56 -21.62
C LEU A 26 -35.31 -0.26 -21.85
N ASN A 27 -34.69 -0.14 -23.02
CA ASN A 27 -34.16 1.14 -23.50
C ASN A 27 -35.28 1.91 -24.19
N GLU A 28 -35.19 3.24 -24.25
CA GLU A 28 -36.19 4.07 -24.94
C GLU A 28 -36.43 3.62 -26.37
N SER A 29 -35.39 3.20 -27.10
CA SER A 29 -35.49 2.70 -28.49
C SER A 29 -36.29 1.40 -28.64
N GLN A 30 -36.56 0.67 -27.52
CA GLN A 30 -37.35 -0.56 -27.51
C GLN A 30 -38.83 -0.30 -27.22
N VAL A 31 -39.21 0.94 -26.94
CA VAL A 31 -40.59 1.37 -26.70
C VAL A 31 -41.03 2.23 -27.86
N VAL A 32 -41.98 1.72 -28.65
CA VAL A 32 -42.56 2.44 -29.80
C VAL A 32 -44.04 2.67 -29.54
N ASP A 33 -44.49 3.91 -29.60
CA ASP A 33 -45.90 4.31 -29.37
C ASP A 33 -46.48 3.77 -28.02
N GLY A 34 -45.63 3.70 -26.98
CA GLY A 34 -46.05 3.21 -25.67
C GLY A 34 -46.11 1.69 -25.56
N TYR A 35 -45.53 0.95 -26.47
CA TYR A 35 -45.50 -0.49 -26.46
C TYR A 35 -44.08 -1.02 -26.65
N ALA A 36 -43.72 -2.06 -25.87
CA ALA A 36 -42.52 -2.87 -26.11
C ALA A 36 -42.93 -4.22 -26.69
N GLU A 37 -42.21 -4.64 -27.74
CA GLU A 37 -42.39 -5.96 -28.32
C GLU A 37 -41.65 -6.99 -27.52
N ILE A 38 -42.35 -8.02 -27.03
CA ILE A 38 -41.77 -9.10 -26.24
C ILE A 38 -42.16 -10.47 -26.78
N PHE A 39 -41.29 -11.45 -26.56
CA PHE A 39 -41.58 -12.85 -26.93
C PHE A 39 -41.48 -13.73 -25.69
N PHE A 40 -42.45 -14.62 -25.51
CA PHE A 40 -42.36 -15.65 -24.48
C PHE A 40 -41.69 -16.90 -25.04
N ILE A 41 -40.63 -17.34 -24.37
CA ILE A 41 -39.84 -18.52 -24.73
C ILE A 41 -40.02 -19.56 -23.62
N LYS A 42 -40.44 -20.78 -23.97
CA LYS A 42 -40.45 -21.88 -23.03
C LYS A 42 -39.03 -22.39 -22.79
N SER A 43 -38.76 -22.87 -21.58
CA SER A 43 -37.42 -23.35 -21.19
C SER A 43 -36.90 -24.52 -22.00
N ASP A 44 -37.81 -25.29 -22.61
CA ASP A 44 -37.51 -26.43 -23.46
C ASP A 44 -37.26 -26.08 -24.95
N TYR A 45 -37.44 -24.79 -25.31
CA TYR A 45 -37.23 -24.28 -26.67
C TYR A 45 -35.94 -23.49 -26.88
N THR A 46 -34.96 -23.67 -26.05
CA THR A 46 -33.73 -22.86 -26.04
C THR A 46 -32.79 -23.10 -27.23
N THR A 47 -33.06 -24.03 -28.09
CA THR A 47 -32.09 -24.42 -29.14
C THR A 47 -32.53 -24.21 -30.59
N THR A 48 -33.77 -24.04 -30.93
CA THR A 48 -34.20 -23.79 -32.32
C THR A 48 -35.61 -23.19 -32.45
N ASN A 49 -35.74 -22.19 -33.25
CA ASN A 49 -36.88 -21.69 -34.08
C ASN A 49 -38.35 -21.88 -33.64
N ASN A 50 -38.66 -22.33 -32.44
CA ASN A 50 -40.02 -22.54 -31.95
C ASN A 50 -40.42 -21.49 -30.95
N TRP A 51 -40.13 -20.24 -31.23
CA TRP A 51 -40.80 -19.14 -30.53
C TRP A 51 -42.23 -19.03 -31.03
N ASN A 52 -43.05 -18.46 -30.21
CA ASN A 52 -44.33 -18.00 -30.67
C ASN A 52 -44.08 -17.01 -31.83
N SER A 53 -44.47 -17.36 -33.03
CA SER A 53 -44.18 -16.58 -34.27
C SER A 53 -44.90 -15.22 -34.29
N LYS A 54 -45.69 -14.90 -33.28
CA LYS A 54 -46.36 -13.65 -33.11
C LYS A 54 -45.82 -12.87 -31.92
N PRO A 55 -45.39 -11.63 -32.09
CA PRO A 55 -44.96 -10.78 -30.98
C PRO A 55 -46.15 -10.54 -30.03
N ASN A 56 -45.81 -10.47 -28.74
CA ASN A 56 -46.71 -9.93 -27.74
C ASN A 56 -46.28 -8.49 -27.44
N TYR A 57 -47.25 -7.65 -27.21
CA TYR A 57 -46.97 -6.25 -26.90
C TYR A 57 -47.22 -5.97 -25.44
N LEU A 58 -46.17 -5.54 -24.75
CA LEU A 58 -46.27 -5.04 -23.37
C LEU A 58 -46.58 -3.54 -23.45
N ARG A 59 -47.74 -3.14 -22.94
CA ARG A 59 -48.10 -1.72 -22.84
C ARG A 59 -47.27 -1.08 -21.74
N ILE A 60 -46.53 -0.06 -22.09
CA ILE A 60 -45.73 0.73 -21.16
C ILE A 60 -46.59 1.94 -20.75
N PRO A 61 -46.89 2.19 -19.50
CA PRO A 61 -47.59 3.39 -19.07
C PRO A 61 -46.84 4.64 -19.49
N THR A 62 -47.56 5.65 -20.00
CA THR A 62 -47.00 6.94 -20.37
C THR A 62 -46.50 7.75 -19.16
N THR A 63 -46.91 7.39 -17.98
CA THR A 63 -46.43 7.93 -16.69
C THR A 63 -45.77 6.82 -15.89
N ILE A 64 -44.56 6.48 -16.27
CA ILE A 64 -43.70 5.72 -15.33
C ILE A 64 -43.12 6.78 -14.41
N GLU A 65 -43.46 6.68 -13.10
CA GLU A 65 -42.75 7.51 -12.12
C GLU A 65 -41.25 7.22 -12.23
N GLU A 66 -40.49 8.22 -12.61
CA GLU A 66 -39.04 8.18 -12.43
C GLU A 66 -38.81 8.08 -10.93
N ARG A 67 -38.57 6.88 -10.44
CA ARG A 67 -37.96 6.74 -9.15
C ARG A 67 -36.48 7.08 -9.31
N GLU A 68 -36.11 8.19 -8.73
CA GLU A 68 -34.70 8.45 -8.43
C GLU A 68 -34.10 7.20 -7.81
N SER A 69 -32.91 6.81 -8.19
CA SER A 69 -32.23 5.65 -7.66
C SER A 69 -32.20 5.75 -6.13
N ALA A 70 -32.58 4.67 -5.44
CA ALA A 70 -32.51 4.65 -3.98
C ALA A 70 -31.07 4.99 -3.52
N PRO A 71 -30.89 5.62 -2.36
CA PRO A 71 -29.57 5.85 -1.80
C PRO A 71 -28.87 4.50 -1.61
N ILE A 72 -27.60 4.44 -2.00
CA ILE A 72 -26.79 3.23 -1.96
C ILE A 72 -25.61 3.45 -1.02
N ALA A 73 -25.51 2.68 0.03
CA ALA A 73 -24.31 2.63 0.85
C ALA A 73 -23.14 2.13 -0.01
N ASP A 74 -22.08 2.91 -0.10
CA ASP A 74 -20.87 2.59 -0.88
C ASP A 74 -19.72 2.34 0.11
N PRO A 75 -19.38 1.06 0.38
CA PRO A 75 -18.32 0.74 1.32
C PRO A 75 -16.98 1.28 0.88
N VAL A 76 -16.37 2.11 1.73
CA VAL A 76 -15.01 2.59 1.54
C VAL A 76 -14.05 1.48 1.98
N SER A 77 -13.09 1.16 1.10
CA SER A 77 -11.99 0.25 1.43
C SER A 77 -10.88 1.02 2.11
N TYR A 78 -10.57 0.65 3.34
CA TYR A 78 -9.45 1.23 4.09
C TYR A 78 -8.26 0.28 4.06
N PRO A 79 -7.02 0.79 3.93
CA PRO A 79 -5.83 -0.03 3.98
C PRO A 79 -5.66 -0.65 5.38
N ALA A 80 -5.16 -1.88 5.44
CA ALA A 80 -4.75 -2.47 6.70
C ALA A 80 -3.59 -1.70 7.32
N ALA A 81 -3.50 -1.72 8.65
CA ALA A 81 -2.37 -1.13 9.35
C ALA A 81 -1.05 -1.81 8.92
N PRO A 82 0.01 -1.04 8.60
CA PRO A 82 1.30 -1.61 8.20
C PRO A 82 2.03 -2.30 9.36
N ILE A 83 1.56 -2.07 10.59
CA ILE A 83 2.07 -2.61 11.84
C ILE A 83 0.89 -3.04 12.72
N LEU A 84 1.18 -3.87 13.73
CA LEU A 84 0.15 -4.41 14.60
C LEU A 84 -0.54 -3.30 15.42
N GLU A 85 -1.87 -3.18 15.27
CA GLU A 85 -2.69 -2.35 16.13
C GLU A 85 -2.62 -2.83 17.59
N GLN A 86 -2.62 -1.90 18.53
CA GLN A 86 -2.58 -2.16 19.97
C GLN A 86 -3.95 -1.95 20.60
N ASP A 87 -4.21 -2.62 21.72
CA ASP A 87 -5.49 -2.54 22.43
C ASP A 87 -5.72 -1.13 23.00
N VAL A 88 -6.81 -0.52 22.57
CA VAL A 88 -7.35 0.75 23.08
C VAL A 88 -8.81 0.60 23.53
N THR A 89 -9.22 -0.61 23.90
CA THR A 89 -10.56 -0.91 24.41
C THR A 89 -10.89 0.00 25.59
N ASN A 90 -12.11 0.52 25.64
CA ASN A 90 -12.63 1.54 26.55
C ASN A 90 -12.06 2.96 26.37
N LYS A 91 -11.10 3.19 25.49
CA LYS A 91 -10.59 4.51 25.13
C LYS A 91 -11.15 4.99 23.78
N LEU A 92 -11.31 4.09 22.82
CA LEU A 92 -11.92 4.33 21.52
C LEU A 92 -13.34 3.74 21.53
N PHE A 93 -14.36 4.58 21.53
CA PHE A 93 -15.77 4.17 21.63
C PHE A 93 -16.71 5.19 21.02
N VAL A 94 -17.99 4.81 20.87
CA VAL A 94 -19.05 5.71 20.41
C VAL A 94 -19.88 6.15 21.62
N ALA A 95 -20.12 7.46 21.74
CA ALA A 95 -20.89 8.10 22.80
C ALA A 95 -22.05 8.93 22.24
N TYR A 96 -22.93 9.40 23.11
CA TYR A 96 -23.94 10.42 22.75
C TYR A 96 -23.25 11.77 22.46
N GLY A 97 -23.64 12.43 21.36
CA GLY A 97 -23.08 13.68 20.88
C GLY A 97 -23.79 14.96 21.34
N TYR A 98 -24.78 14.86 22.24
CA TYR A 98 -25.51 16.03 22.73
C TYR A 98 -25.74 15.98 24.23
N GLY A 99 -25.86 17.14 24.80
CA GLY A 99 -26.11 17.36 26.21
C GLY A 99 -24.83 17.70 26.97
N ASP A 100 -24.84 17.44 28.26
CA ASP A 100 -23.74 17.67 29.18
C ASP A 100 -22.46 16.93 28.76
N GLU A 101 -21.29 17.59 28.85
CA GLU A 101 -19.97 17.01 28.50
C GLU A 101 -19.71 15.68 29.22
N THR A 102 -20.31 15.45 30.38
CA THR A 102 -20.23 14.20 31.14
C THR A 102 -20.80 12.99 30.38
N LYS A 103 -21.63 13.22 29.36
CA LYS A 103 -22.18 12.13 28.52
C LYS A 103 -21.23 11.62 27.46
N TYR A 104 -20.21 12.39 27.11
CA TYR A 104 -19.17 11.95 26.19
C TYR A 104 -18.28 10.86 26.78
N GLU A 105 -18.29 10.69 28.10
CA GLU A 105 -17.56 9.62 28.79
C GLU A 105 -18.32 8.28 28.82
N THR A 106 -19.61 8.29 28.43
CA THR A 106 -20.46 7.10 28.51
C THR A 106 -20.66 6.46 27.14
N PRO A 107 -20.21 5.21 26.93
CA PRO A 107 -20.43 4.48 25.71
C PRO A 107 -21.93 4.37 25.34
N TYR A 108 -22.23 4.52 24.05
CA TYR A 108 -23.59 4.39 23.54
C TYR A 108 -24.06 2.92 23.65
N PRO A 109 -25.09 2.61 24.45
CA PRO A 109 -25.42 1.22 24.80
C PRO A 109 -25.85 0.36 23.61
N MET A 110 -26.49 0.97 22.59
CA MET A 110 -27.02 0.24 21.43
C MET A 110 -25.95 -0.06 20.36
N PHE A 111 -24.79 0.60 20.45
CA PHE A 111 -23.61 0.35 19.60
C PHE A 111 -22.37 0.29 20.52
N LYS A 112 -22.43 -0.67 21.45
CA LYS A 112 -21.40 -0.81 22.46
C LYS A 112 -20.16 -1.42 21.83
N VAL A 113 -19.07 -0.67 21.81
CA VAL A 113 -17.74 -1.17 21.45
C VAL A 113 -17.28 -2.10 22.57
N THR A 114 -17.01 -3.33 22.23
CA THR A 114 -16.56 -4.38 23.17
C THR A 114 -15.07 -4.63 23.06
N LYS A 115 -14.48 -4.35 21.89
CA LYS A 115 -13.06 -4.44 21.62
C LYS A 115 -12.68 -3.32 20.67
N ALA A 116 -11.57 -2.67 20.94
CA ALA A 116 -10.98 -1.67 20.06
C ALA A 116 -9.47 -1.82 20.01
N SER A 117 -8.89 -1.71 18.82
CA SER A 117 -7.46 -1.60 18.63
C SER A 117 -7.16 -0.41 17.71
N ALA A 118 -6.02 0.22 17.92
CA ALA A 118 -5.57 1.30 17.06
C ALA A 118 -4.04 1.41 17.08
N ILE A 119 -3.50 2.02 16.03
CA ILE A 119 -2.09 2.38 15.93
C ILE A 119 -1.97 3.65 15.08
N LYS A 120 -1.14 4.57 15.54
CA LYS A 120 -0.73 5.72 14.74
C LYS A 120 0.56 5.36 14.01
N TYR A 121 0.53 5.46 12.70
CA TYR A 121 1.70 5.30 11.85
C TYR A 121 1.76 6.46 10.87
N GLU A 122 2.85 7.22 10.91
CA GLU A 122 2.98 8.48 10.17
C GLU A 122 1.78 9.42 10.47
N ASP A 123 1.15 9.97 9.45
CA ASP A 123 0.02 10.90 9.56
C ASP A 123 -1.35 10.22 9.64
N THR A 124 -1.38 8.90 9.87
CA THR A 124 -2.60 8.09 9.83
C THR A 124 -2.80 7.28 11.11
N ILE A 125 -4.01 7.32 11.65
CA ILE A 125 -4.48 6.39 12.66
C ILE A 125 -5.22 5.26 11.95
N TYR A 126 -4.80 4.03 12.16
CA TYR A 126 -5.50 2.82 11.76
C TYR A 126 -6.26 2.31 12.98
N ALA A 127 -7.54 2.03 12.82
CA ALA A 127 -8.39 1.64 13.92
C ALA A 127 -9.37 0.54 13.54
N THR A 128 -9.56 -0.38 14.46
CA THR A 128 -10.52 -1.47 14.36
C THR A 128 -11.39 -1.48 15.61
N ILE A 129 -12.71 -1.45 15.47
CA ILE A 129 -13.65 -1.57 16.58
C ILE A 129 -14.57 -2.75 16.36
N THR A 130 -14.86 -3.51 17.42
CA THR A 130 -15.86 -4.58 17.42
C THR A 130 -17.00 -4.20 18.35
N VAL A 131 -18.21 -4.31 17.85
CA VAL A 131 -19.43 -3.97 18.62
C VAL A 131 -20.27 -5.21 18.88
N SER A 132 -21.00 -5.23 20.01
CA SER A 132 -21.85 -6.33 20.43
C SER A 132 -23.22 -6.32 19.70
N SER A 133 -23.21 -6.22 18.37
CA SER A 133 -24.47 -6.23 17.60
C SER A 133 -24.22 -6.47 16.12
N VAL A 134 -24.89 -7.45 15.55
CA VAL A 134 -24.93 -7.71 14.09
C VAL A 134 -25.94 -6.82 13.35
N LYS A 135 -26.69 -6.00 14.07
CA LYS A 135 -27.80 -5.22 13.48
C LYS A 135 -27.33 -3.98 12.71
N TYR A 136 -26.12 -3.52 12.98
CA TYR A 136 -25.56 -2.31 12.36
C TYR A 136 -24.53 -2.70 11.33
N ALA A 137 -24.95 -2.67 10.07
CA ALA A 137 -24.10 -3.07 8.96
C ALA A 137 -23.07 -1.98 8.57
N TYR A 138 -23.40 -0.72 8.90
CA TYR A 138 -22.59 0.42 8.42
C TYR A 138 -22.38 1.47 9.50
N LEU A 139 -21.16 2.04 9.51
CA LEU A 139 -20.78 3.25 10.23
C LEU A 139 -20.58 4.38 9.22
N TYR A 140 -21.22 5.52 9.45
CA TYR A 140 -21.10 6.72 8.60
C TYR A 140 -20.34 7.81 9.37
N PHE A 141 -19.27 8.32 8.78
CA PHE A 141 -18.55 9.47 9.31
C PHE A 141 -19.27 10.77 8.94
N GLY A 142 -20.01 11.29 9.86
CA GLY A 142 -20.83 12.49 9.73
C GLY A 142 -21.94 12.53 10.76
N ASN A 143 -22.46 13.72 11.01
CA ASN A 143 -23.56 13.92 11.94
C ASN A 143 -24.88 13.37 11.39
N LEU A 144 -25.91 13.36 12.24
CA LEU A 144 -27.23 12.82 11.91
C LEU A 144 -27.88 13.56 10.73
N GLU A 145 -27.73 14.88 10.64
CA GLU A 145 -28.27 15.68 9.54
C GLU A 145 -27.63 15.32 8.21
N ALA A 146 -26.31 15.17 8.17
CA ALA A 146 -25.58 14.77 6.98
C ALA A 146 -26.02 13.35 6.51
N LEU A 147 -26.18 12.41 7.43
CA LEU A 147 -26.71 11.08 7.09
C LEU A 147 -28.13 11.17 6.55
N GLN A 148 -29.01 11.95 7.19
CA GLN A 148 -30.40 12.12 6.73
C GLN A 148 -30.46 12.71 5.32
N LYS A 149 -29.58 13.65 5.02
CA LYS A 149 -29.43 14.22 3.67
C LYS A 149 -28.94 13.14 2.67
N ALA A 150 -27.90 12.38 3.03
CA ALA A 150 -27.38 11.31 2.19
C ALA A 150 -28.44 10.25 1.88
N LEU A 151 -29.22 9.83 2.89
CA LEU A 151 -30.30 8.85 2.73
C LEU A 151 -31.48 9.35 1.88
N LYS A 152 -31.62 10.66 1.69
CA LYS A 152 -32.68 11.27 0.83
C LYS A 152 -32.15 11.66 -0.54
N THR A 153 -30.83 11.63 -0.74
CA THR A 153 -30.20 12.00 -2.00
C THR A 153 -29.97 10.74 -2.83
N PRO A 154 -30.44 10.70 -4.08
CA PRO A 154 -30.15 9.57 -4.97
C PRO A 154 -28.65 9.39 -5.17
N GLY A 155 -28.20 8.14 -5.28
CA GLY A 155 -26.82 7.81 -5.57
C GLY A 155 -26.07 7.18 -4.39
N LYS A 156 -24.74 7.11 -4.54
CA LYS A 156 -23.86 6.47 -3.58
C LYS A 156 -23.41 7.44 -2.49
N PHE A 157 -23.32 6.96 -1.25
CA PHE A 157 -22.71 7.69 -0.15
C PHE A 157 -21.72 6.81 0.62
N PRO A 158 -20.56 7.37 1.07
CA PRO A 158 -19.48 6.58 1.66
C PRO A 158 -19.86 6.07 3.04
N VAL A 159 -19.55 4.80 3.32
CA VAL A 159 -19.74 4.17 4.63
C VAL A 159 -18.58 3.24 4.96
N VAL A 160 -18.34 2.98 6.24
CA VAL A 160 -17.53 1.85 6.70
C VAL A 160 -18.45 0.66 6.85
N GLN A 161 -18.21 -0.41 6.12
CA GLN A 161 -18.96 -1.65 6.23
C GLN A 161 -18.42 -2.50 7.39
N GLY A 162 -19.32 -2.97 8.23
CA GLY A 162 -19.00 -3.93 9.29
C GLY A 162 -18.88 -5.35 8.75
N VAL A 163 -17.86 -6.06 9.18
CA VAL A 163 -17.76 -7.51 9.01
C VAL A 163 -18.58 -8.17 10.12
N ILE A 164 -19.65 -8.86 9.73
CA ILE A 164 -20.59 -9.48 10.65
C ILE A 164 -20.12 -10.89 11.02
N ASP A 165 -20.07 -11.16 12.33
CA ASP A 165 -19.90 -12.51 12.87
C ASP A 165 -21.23 -12.94 13.54
N GLU A 166 -21.95 -13.79 12.85
CA GLU A 166 -23.25 -14.32 13.32
C GLU A 166 -23.09 -15.27 14.52
N THR A 167 -21.92 -15.90 14.67
CA THR A 167 -21.66 -16.82 15.78
C THR A 167 -21.44 -16.04 17.08
N GLU A 168 -20.57 -15.04 17.03
CA GLU A 168 -20.25 -14.19 18.17
C GLU A 168 -21.25 -13.03 18.36
N GLN A 169 -22.21 -12.88 17.43
CA GLN A 169 -23.19 -11.78 17.41
C GLN A 169 -22.53 -10.39 17.44
N THR A 170 -21.43 -10.24 16.69
CA THR A 170 -20.66 -9.01 16.64
C THR A 170 -20.53 -8.45 15.22
N ALA A 171 -20.18 -7.15 15.12
CA ALA A 171 -19.78 -6.52 13.89
C ALA A 171 -18.44 -5.81 14.11
N THR A 172 -17.49 -6.01 13.20
CA THR A 172 -16.15 -5.40 13.26
C THR A 172 -15.99 -4.39 12.14
N PHE A 173 -15.62 -3.18 12.48
CA PHE A 173 -15.40 -2.05 11.58
C PHE A 173 -13.91 -1.70 11.57
N HIS A 174 -13.33 -1.64 10.38
CA HIS A 174 -11.97 -1.18 10.17
C HIS A 174 -11.98 0.14 9.38
N PHE A 175 -11.24 1.15 9.84
CA PHE A 175 -11.18 2.47 9.21
C PHE A 175 -9.87 3.19 9.53
N THR A 176 -9.59 4.25 8.78
CA THR A 176 -8.45 5.13 9.04
C THR A 176 -8.92 6.55 9.35
N LEU A 177 -8.15 7.25 10.16
CA LEU A 177 -8.36 8.66 10.50
C LEU A 177 -7.04 9.41 10.32
N PRO A 178 -7.06 10.73 10.07
CA PRO A 178 -5.83 11.52 10.11
C PRO A 178 -5.27 11.53 11.54
N ALA A 179 -3.95 11.61 11.69
CA ALA A 179 -3.28 11.65 12.99
C ALA A 179 -3.78 12.80 13.89
N SER A 180 -4.22 13.91 13.28
CA SER A 180 -4.84 15.06 13.98
C SER A 180 -6.18 14.75 14.64
N ALA A 181 -6.77 13.58 14.38
CA ALA A 181 -7.99 13.14 15.04
C ALA A 181 -7.75 12.61 16.47
N ALA A 182 -6.49 12.36 16.86
CA ALA A 182 -6.17 11.98 18.24
C ALA A 182 -6.68 13.05 19.23
N GLY A 183 -7.31 12.62 20.31
CA GLY A 183 -7.91 13.50 21.32
C GLY A 183 -9.21 14.19 20.89
N SER A 184 -9.75 13.85 19.70
CA SER A 184 -10.97 14.49 19.19
C SER A 184 -12.22 13.63 19.36
N SER A 185 -13.38 14.28 19.20
CA SER A 185 -14.69 13.64 19.13
C SER A 185 -15.25 13.85 17.72
N LEU A 186 -15.35 12.79 16.93
CA LEU A 186 -15.79 12.88 15.55
C LEU A 186 -17.27 12.52 15.42
N PRO A 187 -18.09 13.33 14.71
CA PRO A 187 -19.47 13.00 14.49
C PRO A 187 -19.62 11.74 13.66
N VAL A 188 -20.40 10.79 14.15
CA VAL A 188 -20.68 9.54 13.46
C VAL A 188 -22.17 9.20 13.53
N SER A 189 -22.61 8.38 12.60
CA SER A 189 -23.95 7.83 12.58
C SER A 189 -23.89 6.35 12.21
N ILE A 190 -24.85 5.60 12.70
CA ILE A 190 -24.93 4.14 12.49
C ILE A 190 -26.12 3.81 11.60
N VAL A 191 -25.97 2.85 10.70
CA VAL A 191 -27.01 2.48 9.74
C VAL A 191 -27.23 0.97 9.74
N LYS A 192 -28.48 0.56 9.88
CA LYS A 192 -28.94 -0.82 9.64
C LYS A 192 -29.25 -0.97 8.16
N GLU A 193 -28.91 -2.10 7.59
CA GLU A 193 -29.13 -2.36 6.16
C GLU A 193 -30.58 -2.12 5.74
N LYS A 194 -31.54 -2.63 6.54
CA LYS A 194 -32.98 -2.43 6.27
C LYS A 194 -33.41 -0.94 6.22
N TYR A 195 -32.68 -0.05 6.89
CA TYR A 195 -33.03 1.38 6.94
C TYR A 195 -32.53 2.17 5.73
N LEU A 196 -31.66 1.58 4.89
CA LEU A 196 -31.34 2.14 3.59
C LEU A 196 -32.59 2.27 2.71
N THR A 197 -33.43 1.23 2.68
CA THR A 197 -34.70 1.24 1.93
C THR A 197 -35.77 2.13 2.56
N GLU A 198 -35.72 2.33 3.89
CA GLU A 198 -36.62 3.18 4.63
C GLU A 198 -36.16 4.65 4.68
N THR A 199 -35.01 4.98 4.07
CA THR A 199 -34.41 6.32 4.00
C THR A 199 -34.33 7.03 5.35
N LYS A 200 -34.03 6.29 6.42
CA LYS A 200 -33.93 6.83 7.78
C LYS A 200 -32.65 6.36 8.48
N PRO A 201 -32.05 7.17 9.36
CA PRO A 201 -30.94 6.76 10.20
C PRO A 201 -31.36 5.73 11.26
N SER A 202 -30.40 4.99 11.80
CA SER A 202 -30.63 4.04 12.88
C SER A 202 -30.57 4.67 14.27
N ASN A 203 -29.82 5.76 14.42
CA ASN A 203 -29.77 6.56 15.65
C ASN A 203 -30.77 7.72 15.56
N THR A 204 -31.32 8.09 16.70
CA THR A 204 -32.29 9.19 16.85
C THR A 204 -31.63 10.46 17.39
N GLY A 205 -30.37 10.40 17.78
CA GLY A 205 -29.59 11.50 18.31
C GLY A 205 -28.18 11.51 17.73
N GLU A 206 -27.48 12.60 17.95
CA GLU A 206 -26.09 12.75 17.57
C GLU A 206 -25.22 11.72 18.29
N LEU A 207 -24.29 11.12 17.57
CA LEU A 207 -23.28 10.22 18.10
C LEU A 207 -21.88 10.76 17.76
N LEU A 208 -20.95 10.51 18.67
CA LEU A 208 -19.54 10.87 18.51
C LEU A 208 -18.67 9.62 18.67
N LEU A 209 -17.72 9.44 17.77
CA LEU A 209 -16.58 8.54 17.97
C LEU A 209 -15.56 9.29 18.82
N ILE A 210 -15.34 8.83 20.03
CA ILE A 210 -14.35 9.35 20.94
C ILE A 210 -13.02 8.72 20.60
N VAL A 211 -12.07 9.52 20.16
CA VAL A 211 -10.72 9.08 19.77
C VAL A 211 -9.75 9.47 20.90
N PRO A 212 -9.04 8.52 21.52
CA PRO A 212 -8.12 8.84 22.59
C PRO A 212 -6.95 9.71 22.10
N GLU A 213 -6.43 10.55 22.97
CA GLU A 213 -5.23 11.36 22.71
C GLU A 213 -3.98 10.49 22.62
N ASP A 214 -3.88 9.48 23.49
CA ASP A 214 -2.75 8.59 23.68
C ASP A 214 -2.85 7.31 22.80
N ILE A 215 -3.04 7.47 21.49
CA ILE A 215 -2.98 6.34 20.58
C ILE A 215 -1.52 5.88 20.47
N PRO A 216 -1.26 4.55 20.64
CA PRO A 216 0.08 4.02 20.47
C PRO A 216 0.67 4.39 19.11
N GLU A 217 1.91 4.88 19.10
CA GLU A 217 2.62 5.19 17.86
C GLU A 217 3.54 4.03 17.51
N GLY A 218 3.47 3.58 16.28
CA GLY A 218 4.25 2.46 15.81
C GLY A 218 5.19 2.84 14.68
N LYS A 219 6.21 2.03 14.51
CA LYS A 219 7.20 2.16 13.45
C LYS A 219 7.33 0.82 12.74
N LEU A 220 7.56 0.86 11.44
CA LEU A 220 7.91 -0.35 10.71
C LEU A 220 9.20 -0.94 11.28
N PRO A 221 9.32 -2.26 11.37
CA PRO A 221 10.60 -2.89 11.66
C PRO A 221 11.67 -2.39 10.70
N SER A 222 12.84 -2.05 11.23
CA SER A 222 13.95 -1.65 10.38
C SER A 222 14.45 -2.85 9.58
N THR A 223 14.62 -2.66 8.26
CA THR A 223 15.06 -3.72 7.34
C THR A 223 16.18 -3.21 6.45
N ALA A 224 17.31 -3.90 6.46
CA ALA A 224 18.41 -3.63 5.56
C ALA A 224 18.00 -3.96 4.11
N LYS A 225 18.09 -2.98 3.22
CA LYS A 225 17.82 -3.11 1.80
C LYS A 225 19.11 -2.96 1.03
N ALA A 226 19.53 -4.04 0.36
CA ALA A 226 20.72 -4.00 -0.49
C ALA A 226 20.56 -2.99 -1.62
N GLU A 227 21.55 -2.14 -1.81
CA GLU A 227 21.69 -1.29 -2.98
C GLU A 227 22.62 -1.96 -4.01
N GLU A 228 22.32 -1.73 -5.27
CA GLU A 228 23.18 -2.15 -6.37
C GLU A 228 24.18 -1.03 -6.66
N TYR A 229 25.46 -1.35 -6.58
CA TYR A 229 26.54 -0.45 -6.95
C TYR A 229 27.06 -0.79 -8.34
N PRO A 230 27.40 0.20 -9.17
CA PRO A 230 27.92 -0.06 -10.50
C PRO A 230 29.28 -0.77 -10.41
N ALA A 231 29.53 -1.71 -11.30
CA ALA A 231 30.87 -2.28 -11.45
C ALA A 231 31.87 -1.23 -11.92
N ALA A 232 33.11 -1.36 -11.48
CA ALA A 232 34.16 -0.50 -11.97
C ALA A 232 34.29 -0.57 -13.51
N PRO A 233 34.47 0.55 -14.20
CA PRO A 233 34.59 0.58 -15.67
C PRO A 233 35.89 -0.05 -16.19
N ALA A 234 36.84 -0.36 -15.31
CA ALA A 234 38.06 -1.09 -15.59
C ALA A 234 38.43 -2.02 -14.42
N ASP A 235 39.41 -2.90 -14.62
CA ASP A 235 39.82 -3.85 -13.59
C ASP A 235 40.35 -3.11 -12.34
N GLU A 236 39.71 -3.29 -11.23
CA GLU A 236 40.19 -2.87 -9.92
C GLU A 236 41.54 -3.52 -9.64
N LYS A 237 42.40 -2.83 -8.95
CA LYS A 237 43.73 -3.31 -8.58
C LYS A 237 43.75 -3.69 -7.11
N GLU A 238 44.50 -4.75 -6.82
CA GLU A 238 44.76 -5.12 -5.43
C GLU A 238 45.47 -3.98 -4.71
N ILE A 239 44.93 -3.61 -3.55
CA ILE A 239 45.50 -2.56 -2.69
C ILE A 239 45.86 -3.15 -1.33
N SER A 240 47.00 -2.73 -0.80
CA SER A 240 47.45 -3.06 0.54
C SER A 240 47.10 -1.92 1.50
N GLY A 241 46.84 -2.26 2.76
CA GLY A 241 46.60 -1.26 3.81
C GLY A 241 45.15 -0.80 3.94
N LEU A 242 44.20 -1.39 3.18
CA LEU A 242 42.77 -1.22 3.46
C LEU A 242 42.37 -2.26 4.51
N TYR A 243 41.83 -1.78 5.63
CA TYR A 243 41.31 -2.64 6.70
C TYR A 243 40.16 -1.96 7.42
N ALA A 244 39.38 -2.74 8.17
CA ALA A 244 38.40 -2.22 9.09
C ALA A 244 38.98 -2.14 10.50
N ALA A 245 38.78 -1.04 11.18
CA ALA A 245 39.14 -0.83 12.57
C ALA A 245 37.91 -0.58 13.41
N GLU A 246 37.95 -0.89 14.70
CA GLU A 246 36.93 -0.37 15.61
C GLU A 246 37.10 1.16 15.75
N ALA A 247 36.00 1.87 15.91
CA ALA A 247 36.00 3.33 15.96
C ALA A 247 37.02 3.87 16.97
N GLY A 248 37.93 4.74 16.49
CA GLY A 248 38.98 5.34 17.29
C GLY A 248 40.16 4.42 17.64
N LYS A 249 40.29 3.24 17.05
CA LYS A 249 41.44 2.33 17.17
C LYS A 249 42.24 2.28 15.87
N ASP A 250 43.54 2.02 16.00
CA ASP A 250 44.43 1.89 14.85
C ASP A 250 44.64 0.45 14.38
N ASP A 251 44.27 -0.51 15.21
CA ASP A 251 44.42 -1.93 14.91
C ASP A 251 43.24 -2.47 14.09
N ALA A 252 43.53 -3.40 13.18
CA ALA A 252 42.50 -4.09 12.41
C ALA A 252 41.53 -4.82 13.32
N SER A 253 40.22 -4.67 13.03
CA SER A 253 39.16 -5.33 13.81
C SER A 253 39.18 -6.84 13.58
N ALA A 254 39.15 -7.60 14.66
CA ALA A 254 38.96 -9.05 14.58
C ALA A 254 37.53 -9.44 14.23
N LEU A 255 36.56 -8.56 14.49
CA LEU A 255 35.12 -8.81 14.22
C LEU A 255 34.75 -8.68 12.74
N PHE A 256 35.53 -7.88 11.97
CA PHE A 256 35.33 -7.67 10.54
C PHE A 256 36.71 -7.66 9.87
N SER A 257 37.32 -8.85 9.80
CA SER A 257 38.67 -9.01 9.33
C SER A 257 38.76 -8.99 7.81
N VAL A 258 39.32 -7.93 7.23
CA VAL A 258 39.53 -7.80 5.77
C VAL A 258 40.63 -8.76 5.33
N LYS A 259 40.31 -9.67 4.42
CA LYS A 259 41.25 -10.65 3.83
C LYS A 259 42.02 -10.03 2.65
N SER A 260 41.30 -9.35 1.77
CA SER A 260 41.85 -8.66 0.61
C SER A 260 40.94 -7.50 0.19
N ALA A 261 41.51 -6.55 -0.49
CA ALA A 261 40.75 -5.46 -1.08
C ALA A 261 41.30 -5.11 -2.46
N THR A 262 40.40 -4.77 -3.37
CA THR A 262 40.73 -4.14 -4.65
C THR A 262 40.06 -2.79 -4.73
N ALA A 263 40.67 -1.83 -5.40
CA ALA A 263 40.08 -0.52 -5.62
C ALA A 263 40.57 0.14 -6.89
N LEU A 264 39.77 1.14 -7.35
CA LEU A 264 40.08 1.94 -8.51
C LEU A 264 39.39 3.31 -8.43
N ILE A 265 40.08 4.38 -8.66
CA ILE A 265 39.46 5.69 -8.89
C ILE A 265 39.19 5.84 -10.39
N CYS A 266 37.97 6.07 -10.79
CA CYS A 266 37.58 6.28 -12.18
C CYS A 266 36.36 7.18 -12.28
N GLY A 267 36.39 8.16 -13.18
CA GLY A 267 35.25 9.02 -13.47
C GLY A 267 34.71 9.85 -12.29
N GLY A 268 35.56 10.07 -11.26
CA GLY A 268 35.13 10.80 -10.06
C GLY A 268 34.52 9.93 -8.96
N GLU A 269 34.58 8.60 -9.07
CA GLU A 269 34.16 7.63 -8.09
C GLU A 269 35.33 6.75 -7.65
N LEU A 270 35.37 6.36 -6.39
CA LEU A 270 36.26 5.35 -5.85
C LEU A 270 35.48 4.03 -5.72
N TYR A 271 35.78 3.09 -6.60
CA TYR A 271 35.22 1.72 -6.58
C TYR A 271 36.04 0.89 -5.60
N VAL A 272 35.36 0.13 -4.75
CA VAL A 272 36.00 -0.71 -3.73
C VAL A 272 35.33 -2.06 -3.69
N THR A 273 36.15 -3.11 -3.73
CA THR A 273 35.70 -4.48 -3.45
C THR A 273 36.47 -5.02 -2.25
N LEU A 274 35.75 -5.35 -1.19
CA LEU A 274 36.31 -5.96 0.03
C LEU A 274 35.99 -7.43 0.08
N THR A 275 36.97 -8.26 0.43
CA THR A 275 36.75 -9.64 0.84
C THR A 275 37.11 -9.77 2.31
N VAL A 276 36.21 -10.29 3.14
CA VAL A 276 36.47 -10.53 4.57
C VAL A 276 36.72 -12.00 4.84
N ASN A 277 37.41 -12.29 5.94
CA ASN A 277 37.57 -13.65 6.42
C ASN A 277 36.26 -14.15 7.04
N PRO A 278 35.89 -15.44 6.81
CA PRO A 278 34.82 -16.04 7.56
C PRO A 278 35.20 -16.23 9.03
N ASP A 279 34.20 -16.38 9.87
CA ASP A 279 34.36 -16.81 11.26
C ASP A 279 34.89 -18.26 11.35
N ALA A 280 35.22 -18.70 12.57
CA ALA A 280 35.78 -20.03 12.81
C ALA A 280 34.87 -21.20 12.36
N ASP A 281 33.59 -20.97 12.24
CA ASP A 281 32.60 -21.94 11.73
C ASP A 281 32.37 -21.82 10.20
N GLY A 282 33.08 -20.94 9.52
CA GLY A 282 32.97 -20.69 8.09
C GLY A 282 31.82 -19.75 7.68
N SER A 283 31.13 -19.15 8.64
CA SER A 283 30.04 -18.21 8.40
C SER A 283 30.54 -16.78 8.20
N TYR A 284 29.67 -15.94 7.62
CA TYR A 284 29.85 -14.48 7.50
C TYR A 284 28.78 -13.79 8.34
N PRO A 285 29.09 -13.37 9.59
CA PRO A 285 28.09 -12.90 10.55
C PRO A 285 27.44 -11.56 10.17
N TYR A 286 28.06 -10.81 9.26
CA TYR A 286 27.62 -9.50 8.81
C TYR A 286 27.30 -9.52 7.31
N PRO A 287 26.12 -9.92 6.90
CA PRO A 287 25.76 -9.94 5.48
C PRO A 287 25.59 -8.54 4.87
N TYR A 288 25.62 -7.49 5.69
CA TYR A 288 25.42 -6.12 5.23
C TYR A 288 26.47 -5.16 5.80
N LEU A 289 26.83 -4.15 4.99
CA LEU A 289 27.67 -3.02 5.40
C LEU A 289 26.90 -1.72 5.15
N TYR A 290 26.67 -0.95 6.20
CA TYR A 290 26.08 0.38 6.10
C TYR A 290 27.20 1.41 5.91
N LEU A 291 27.13 2.21 4.83
CA LEU A 291 28.09 3.27 4.55
C LEU A 291 27.74 4.53 5.32
N GLY A 292 28.06 4.56 6.59
CA GLY A 292 27.79 5.64 7.52
C GLY A 292 28.13 5.26 8.95
N GLY A 293 28.32 6.24 9.78
CA GLY A 293 28.66 6.03 11.19
C GLY A 293 27.46 5.57 12.05
N GLU A 294 27.77 5.16 13.27
CA GLU A 294 26.79 4.68 14.27
C GLU A 294 25.61 5.64 14.46
N THR A 295 25.87 6.94 14.57
CA THR A 295 24.80 7.95 14.75
C THR A 295 23.85 7.98 13.56
N ALA A 296 24.35 7.86 12.34
CA ALA A 296 23.54 7.86 11.14
C ALA A 296 22.68 6.59 11.07
N LEU A 297 23.27 5.42 11.31
CA LEU A 297 22.52 4.16 11.33
C LEU A 297 21.45 4.15 12.44
N ALA A 298 21.82 4.62 13.66
CA ALA A 298 20.85 4.72 14.76
C ALA A 298 19.65 5.62 14.39
N ALA A 299 19.87 6.70 13.63
CA ALA A 299 18.80 7.55 13.14
C ALA A 299 17.91 6.82 12.13
N GLU A 300 18.47 6.02 11.21
CA GLU A 300 17.70 5.19 10.28
C GLU A 300 16.88 4.12 11.03
N LEU A 301 17.49 3.41 11.97
CA LEU A 301 16.80 2.44 12.81
C LEU A 301 15.69 3.09 13.66
N ALA A 302 15.90 4.33 14.08
CA ALA A 302 14.88 5.07 14.83
C ALA A 302 13.68 5.47 13.98
N LYS A 303 13.82 5.68 12.67
CA LYS A 303 12.72 5.93 11.73
C LYS A 303 11.91 4.67 11.47
N GLY A 304 12.56 3.50 11.44
CA GLY A 304 11.98 2.24 10.97
C GLY A 304 11.87 2.18 9.43
N GLY A 305 11.44 1.02 8.93
CA GLY A 305 11.34 0.79 7.48
C GLY A 305 12.67 0.38 6.84
N ALA A 306 12.74 0.46 5.51
CA ALA A 306 13.92 0.06 4.76
C ALA A 306 15.01 1.14 4.80
N TYR A 307 16.25 0.73 5.02
CA TYR A 307 17.43 1.59 4.92
C TYR A 307 18.50 0.93 4.03
N SER A 308 19.29 1.76 3.35
CA SER A 308 20.26 1.33 2.33
C SER A 308 21.50 0.70 2.94
N VAL A 309 21.93 -0.44 2.39
CA VAL A 309 23.17 -1.13 2.76
C VAL A 309 23.85 -1.73 1.53
N VAL A 310 25.15 -1.99 1.65
CA VAL A 310 25.89 -2.85 0.74
C VAL A 310 25.65 -4.30 1.17
N ALA A 311 25.22 -5.17 0.27
CA ALA A 311 25.14 -6.59 0.54
C ALA A 311 26.49 -7.27 0.35
N GLY A 312 26.86 -8.13 1.31
CA GLY A 312 28.03 -9.00 1.21
C GLY A 312 27.61 -10.40 0.77
N ALA A 313 27.96 -10.79 -0.44
CA ALA A 313 27.77 -12.17 -0.92
C ALA A 313 29.05 -12.97 -0.60
N ASP A 314 28.92 -14.01 0.20
CA ASP A 314 30.05 -14.86 0.60
C ASP A 314 31.25 -14.06 1.15
N GLY A 315 30.96 -12.99 1.91
CA GLY A 315 31.97 -12.12 2.49
C GLY A 315 32.60 -11.12 1.53
N VAL A 316 32.04 -10.96 0.32
CA VAL A 316 32.52 -9.98 -0.69
C VAL A 316 31.54 -8.82 -0.75
N TYR A 317 32.04 -7.61 -0.51
CA TYR A 317 31.26 -6.35 -0.55
C TYR A 317 31.79 -5.49 -1.67
N HIS A 318 30.89 -5.00 -2.52
CA HIS A 318 31.22 -4.10 -3.62
C HIS A 318 30.42 -2.80 -3.47
N PHE A 319 31.11 -1.64 -3.49
CA PHE A 319 30.50 -0.33 -3.30
C PHE A 319 31.35 0.80 -3.89
N THR A 320 30.79 2.00 -3.96
CA THR A 320 31.49 3.20 -4.37
C THR A 320 31.55 4.22 -3.24
N LEU A 321 32.60 5.03 -3.24
CA LEU A 321 32.81 6.16 -2.34
C LEU A 321 33.26 7.40 -3.16
N SER A 322 33.25 8.58 -2.52
CA SER A 322 33.93 9.73 -3.08
C SER A 322 35.44 9.46 -3.17
N PRO A 323 36.16 9.89 -4.21
CA PRO A 323 37.62 9.81 -4.29
C PRO A 323 38.34 10.45 -3.09
N ASP A 324 37.72 11.45 -2.44
CA ASP A 324 38.23 12.10 -1.24
C ASP A 324 38.31 11.15 -0.03
N ALA A 325 37.77 9.97 -0.12
CA ALA A 325 37.89 8.93 0.89
C ALA A 325 39.30 8.31 0.93
N ALA A 326 40.10 8.45 -0.17
CA ALA A 326 41.49 7.99 -0.18
C ALA A 326 42.31 8.70 0.90
N GLY A 327 43.11 7.93 1.67
CA GLY A 327 43.87 8.44 2.78
C GLY A 327 43.08 8.78 4.04
N THR A 328 41.78 8.43 4.10
CA THR A 328 40.92 8.76 5.23
C THR A 328 40.38 7.53 5.95
N ARG A 329 39.65 7.79 7.05
CA ARG A 329 38.84 6.80 7.77
C ARG A 329 37.40 7.06 7.46
N VAL A 330 36.73 6.10 6.84
CA VAL A 330 35.31 6.19 6.47
C VAL A 330 34.48 5.45 7.53
N PRO A 331 33.62 6.14 8.27
CA PRO A 331 32.76 5.48 9.25
C PRO A 331 31.74 4.57 8.56
N VAL A 332 31.64 3.33 9.03
CA VAL A 332 30.72 2.32 8.53
C VAL A 332 30.14 1.50 9.68
N CYS A 333 29.07 0.77 9.43
CA CYS A 333 28.58 -0.23 10.39
C CYS A 333 28.44 -1.59 9.70
N ALA A 334 29.04 -2.62 10.27
CA ALA A 334 28.79 -3.99 9.88
C ALA A 334 27.46 -4.45 10.52
N VAL A 335 26.47 -4.84 9.69
CA VAL A 335 25.10 -5.11 10.11
C VAL A 335 24.79 -6.60 9.97
N LYS A 336 24.17 -7.17 11.01
CA LYS A 336 23.74 -8.57 11.02
C LYS A 336 22.47 -8.81 10.21
N ALA A 337 22.16 -10.07 9.96
CA ALA A 337 20.99 -10.49 9.19
C ALA A 337 19.64 -10.03 9.80
N ASP A 338 19.58 -9.75 11.09
CA ASP A 338 18.39 -9.21 11.77
C ASP A 338 18.11 -7.73 11.42
N SER A 339 19.00 -7.09 10.66
CA SER A 339 18.91 -5.69 10.21
C SER A 339 18.89 -4.65 11.34
N THR A 340 19.13 -5.03 12.57
CA THR A 340 19.08 -4.15 13.74
C THR A 340 20.32 -4.23 14.64
N THR A 341 20.99 -5.38 14.64
CA THR A 341 22.24 -5.57 15.34
C THR A 341 23.41 -5.18 14.45
N TYR A 342 24.28 -4.33 14.94
CA TYR A 342 25.43 -3.82 14.15
C TYR A 342 26.66 -3.63 15.02
N THR A 343 27.81 -3.53 14.35
CA THR A 343 29.10 -3.18 14.94
C THR A 343 29.63 -1.94 14.24
N PRO A 344 29.83 -0.82 14.95
CA PRO A 344 30.42 0.39 14.36
C PRO A 344 31.91 0.18 14.09
N LEU A 345 32.34 0.55 12.91
CA LEU A 345 33.68 0.39 12.38
C LEU A 345 34.12 1.62 11.59
N GLU A 346 35.40 1.71 11.29
CA GLU A 346 35.98 2.64 10.34
C GLU A 346 36.76 1.87 9.27
N LEU A 347 36.44 2.09 8.01
CA LEU A 347 37.29 1.60 6.91
C LEU A 347 38.48 2.55 6.76
N VAL A 348 39.65 2.06 7.01
CA VAL A 348 40.90 2.80 6.76
C VAL A 348 41.26 2.62 5.30
N ILE A 349 41.13 3.68 4.53
CA ILE A 349 41.40 3.68 3.08
C ILE A 349 42.84 4.18 2.87
N PRO A 350 43.71 3.45 2.16
CA PRO A 350 45.08 3.93 1.89
C PRO A 350 45.05 5.14 0.95
N GLU A 351 46.08 5.99 1.04
CA GLU A 351 46.22 7.20 0.20
C GLU A 351 46.45 6.86 -1.28
N ASN A 352 47.23 5.81 -1.54
CA ASN A 352 47.66 5.46 -2.88
C ASN A 352 46.69 4.47 -3.55
N ILE A 353 45.56 4.98 -4.05
CA ILE A 353 44.62 4.21 -4.84
C ILE A 353 44.93 4.38 -6.33
N PRO A 354 44.99 3.31 -7.14
CA PRO A 354 45.17 3.41 -8.57
C PRO A 354 44.08 4.26 -9.22
N GLU A 355 44.48 5.18 -10.09
CA GLU A 355 43.57 6.02 -10.86
C GLU A 355 43.53 5.56 -12.32
N TYR A 356 42.33 5.36 -12.83
CA TYR A 356 42.12 5.09 -14.24
C TYR A 356 41.65 6.36 -14.94
N THR A 357 42.53 6.93 -15.73
CA THR A 357 42.19 8.02 -16.64
C THR A 357 41.98 7.41 -18.02
N ASP A 358 40.76 7.43 -18.50
CA ASP A 358 40.50 7.21 -19.92
C ASP A 358 41.27 8.26 -20.71
N LYS A 359 42.47 7.93 -21.14
CA LYS A 359 43.08 8.65 -22.26
C LYS A 359 42.17 8.35 -23.44
N LYS A 360 41.24 9.28 -23.73
CA LYS A 360 40.56 9.32 -25.02
C LYS A 360 41.63 9.02 -26.08
N PRO A 361 41.47 7.97 -26.91
CA PRO A 361 42.47 7.66 -27.93
C PRO A 361 42.78 8.96 -28.66
N GLU A 362 44.06 9.37 -28.62
CA GLU A 362 44.54 10.54 -29.39
C GLU A 362 44.04 10.32 -30.81
N ALA A 363 43.21 11.24 -31.31
CA ALA A 363 42.56 11.09 -32.60
C ALA A 363 43.63 10.65 -33.59
N ALA A 364 43.45 9.46 -34.18
CA ALA A 364 44.39 8.92 -35.16
C ALA A 364 44.79 10.06 -36.13
N PRO A 365 46.07 10.26 -36.38
CA PRO A 365 46.51 11.37 -37.21
C PRO A 365 45.69 11.36 -38.49
N ALA A 366 45.09 12.51 -38.80
CA ALA A 366 44.18 12.64 -39.94
C ALA A 366 44.84 12.03 -41.16
N ILE A 367 44.26 10.97 -41.70
CA ILE A 367 44.73 10.38 -42.96
C ILE A 367 44.70 11.54 -43.96
N PRO A 368 45.84 11.87 -44.59
CA PRO A 368 45.89 12.95 -45.58
C PRO A 368 44.78 12.65 -46.60
N LYS A 369 43.86 13.61 -46.80
CA LYS A 369 42.85 13.48 -47.87
C LYS A 369 43.61 13.23 -49.17
N LEU A 370 43.33 12.12 -49.81
CA LEU A 370 43.70 11.91 -51.20
C LEU A 370 43.15 13.10 -52.01
N PRO A 371 43.91 13.66 -52.94
CA PRO A 371 43.42 14.71 -53.81
C PRO A 371 42.16 14.19 -54.54
N ASP A 372 41.12 15.01 -54.57
CA ASP A 372 39.83 14.67 -55.19
C ASP A 372 39.88 14.52 -56.73
N ASP A 373 41.06 14.64 -57.34
CA ASP A 373 41.23 14.53 -58.77
C ASP A 373 42.27 13.49 -59.17
N LEU A 374 41.79 12.27 -59.41
CA LEU A 374 42.55 11.20 -60.04
C LEU A 374 42.52 11.23 -61.56
N SER A 375 41.90 12.26 -62.17
CA SER A 375 41.73 12.36 -63.62
C SER A 375 42.99 12.74 -64.38
N GLU A 376 44.05 13.24 -63.70
CA GLU A 376 45.33 13.66 -64.36
C GLU A 376 46.47 12.66 -64.26
N ALA A 377 46.33 11.54 -63.53
CA ALA A 377 47.31 10.46 -63.61
C ALA A 377 47.03 9.57 -64.83
N GLY A 378 47.48 10.01 -65.98
CA GLY A 378 47.43 9.29 -67.23
C GLY A 378 47.94 7.87 -67.15
N ILE A 379 47.05 6.90 -66.90
CA ILE A 379 47.27 5.51 -67.14
C ILE A 379 46.30 5.15 -68.32
N LYS A 380 46.95 5.01 -69.51
CA LYS A 380 46.31 4.38 -70.65
C LYS A 380 46.17 2.91 -70.41
#